data_95f8207d0d694705baaa4a50ac3538c1
#
_entry.id   95f8207d0d694705baaa4a50ac3538c1
#
_cell.length_a   1.000
_cell.length_b   1.000
_cell.length_c   1.000
_cell.angle_alpha   90.00
_cell.angle_beta   90.00
_cell.angle_gamma   90.00
#
_symmetry.space_group_name_H-M   'P 1'
#
loop_
_entity.id
_entity.type
_entity.pdbx_description
1 polymer ?
#
loop_
_entity_poly.entity_id
_entity_poly.type
_entity_poly.pdbx_seq_one_letter_code
_entity_poly.pdbx_strand_id
1 'polypeptide(L)'
;MLEKVKEFFLQKGFMRLAIREAQVEVVFRLVKDGLYFVCFIDDTEGFLVDDRAGRIMAFLQSSLGEKYKAYASKTEGLMVVFSGRPKETKEKLTGDFNYWIAHPTARKLMIYEDQPDKFYDVKELMEAYWKQTPVMAVLSQLKVLGSRVNISLILINIAVFIVLSIMGSTENTKFMFDHGAITANAVANGHEIYRLFTAMFLHFGAAHLVSNMISLLYLGRALEGAVGSVRYACIYLISGIGASATSVLWHLYGAESGINAVCAGASGAICGTAGALAFYMLKTRKENKNFSFLRWAIFLALVVGQGFGNAGVDNAAHVGGFICGFLAGVVLSFGIKNKNNGGIING
;
A
#
# COMPACT_ATOMS: atom_id res chain seq x y z
N MET A 1 9.72 13.10 7.12
CA MET A 1 10.64 12.26 7.94
C MET A 1 9.93 11.66 9.13
N LEU A 2 9.25 12.43 9.95
CA LEU A 2 8.54 11.95 11.15
C LEU A 2 7.58 10.80 10.90
N GLU A 3 6.77 10.89 9.83
CA GLU A 3 5.81 9.85 9.46
C GLU A 3 6.49 8.46 9.29
N LYS A 4 7.67 8.43 8.66
CA LYS A 4 8.43 7.18 8.44
C LYS A 4 8.98 6.60 9.75
N VAL A 5 9.47 7.43 10.65
CA VAL A 5 9.95 7.02 11.97
C VAL A 5 8.78 6.48 12.80
N LYS A 6 7.68 7.21 12.86
CA LYS A 6 6.45 6.77 13.53
C LYS A 6 6.01 5.40 13.04
N GLU A 7 5.86 5.22 11.72
CA GLU A 7 5.44 3.94 11.12
C GLU A 7 6.39 2.79 11.50
N PHE A 8 7.70 3.06 11.54
CA PHE A 8 8.66 2.06 12.01
C PHE A 8 8.42 1.65 13.46
N PHE A 9 8.16 2.60 14.36
CA PHE A 9 7.89 2.31 15.77
C PHE A 9 6.56 1.59 15.96
N LEU A 10 5.52 1.94 15.18
CA LEU A 10 4.24 1.22 15.20
C LEU A 10 4.41 -0.27 14.81
N GLN A 11 5.27 -0.58 13.84
CA GLN A 11 5.60 -1.96 13.47
C GLN A 11 6.33 -2.73 14.58
N LYS A 12 6.97 -2.01 15.51
CA LYS A 12 7.66 -2.57 16.67
C LYS A 12 6.77 -2.68 17.91
N GLY A 13 5.46 -2.48 17.74
CA GLY A 13 4.47 -2.67 18.81
C GLY A 13 4.18 -1.43 19.66
N PHE A 14 4.58 -0.24 19.20
CA PHE A 14 4.12 1.00 19.79
C PHE A 14 2.70 1.34 19.33
N MET A 15 2.00 2.13 20.11
CA MET A 15 0.70 2.70 19.80
C MET A 15 0.85 4.17 19.44
N ARG A 16 -0.01 4.68 18.56
CA ARG A 16 -0.01 6.10 18.17
C ARG A 16 -0.84 6.93 19.13
N LEU A 17 -0.32 8.10 19.51
CA LEU A 17 -1.10 9.19 20.05
C LEU A 17 -1.30 10.24 18.96
N ALA A 18 -2.57 10.51 18.58
CA ALA A 18 -2.88 11.52 17.58
C ALA A 18 -2.68 12.93 18.16
N ILE A 19 -1.82 13.74 17.53
CA ILE A 19 -1.59 15.15 17.85
C ILE A 19 -1.92 15.98 16.61
N ARG A 20 -2.42 17.21 16.81
CA ARG A 20 -2.84 18.10 15.72
C ARG A 20 -1.72 18.96 15.13
N GLU A 21 -0.48 18.76 15.55
CA GLU A 21 0.67 19.53 15.06
C GLU A 21 1.48 18.70 14.04
N ALA A 22 1.70 19.24 12.84
CA ALA A 22 2.36 18.53 11.73
C ALA A 22 3.84 18.20 12.01
N GLN A 23 4.51 18.96 12.86
CA GLN A 23 5.92 18.76 13.23
C GLN A 23 6.11 17.86 14.45
N VAL A 24 5.03 17.26 14.97
CA VAL A 24 5.08 16.43 16.18
C VAL A 24 4.38 15.10 15.93
N GLU A 25 5.07 13.99 16.17
CA GLU A 25 4.49 12.65 16.20
C GLU A 25 4.81 11.98 17.53
N VAL A 26 3.81 11.33 18.13
CA VAL A 26 3.99 10.67 19.42
C VAL A 26 3.58 9.22 19.33
N VAL A 27 4.46 8.37 19.83
CA VAL A 27 4.20 6.94 20.00
C VAL A 27 4.44 6.54 21.46
N PHE A 28 3.71 5.56 21.94
CA PHE A 28 3.82 5.08 23.31
C PHE A 28 3.68 3.57 23.40
N ARG A 29 4.20 2.99 24.49
CA ARG A 29 4.10 1.56 24.79
C ARG A 29 3.80 1.35 26.26
N LEU A 30 2.88 0.43 26.56
CA LEU A 30 2.65 -0.07 27.91
C LEU A 30 3.66 -1.17 28.23
N VAL A 31 4.28 -1.09 29.38
CA VAL A 31 5.20 -2.08 29.95
C VAL A 31 4.64 -2.58 31.30
N LYS A 32 5.26 -3.60 31.87
CA LYS A 32 4.70 -4.31 33.04
C LYS A 32 4.22 -3.40 34.19
N ASP A 33 4.97 -2.33 34.46
CA ASP A 33 4.68 -1.45 35.62
C ASP A 33 4.56 0.04 35.21
N GLY A 34 4.38 0.34 33.91
CA GLY A 34 4.35 1.74 33.48
C GLY A 34 3.99 1.94 32.02
N LEU A 35 4.08 3.18 31.62
CA LEU A 35 3.96 3.63 30.24
C LEU A 35 5.17 4.49 29.90
N TYR A 36 5.76 4.24 28.73
CA TYR A 36 6.71 5.20 28.18
C TYR A 36 6.28 5.65 26.79
N PHE A 37 6.60 6.90 26.48
CA PHE A 37 6.31 7.50 25.18
C PHE A 37 7.54 8.16 24.57
N VAL A 38 7.54 8.24 23.26
CA VAL A 38 8.55 8.97 22.49
C VAL A 38 7.85 10.03 21.66
N CYS A 39 8.27 11.28 21.89
CA CYS A 39 7.82 12.45 21.16
C CYS A 39 8.85 12.79 20.10
N PHE A 40 8.55 12.55 18.84
CA PHE A 40 9.39 12.93 17.70
C PHE A 40 9.03 14.35 17.25
N ILE A 41 10.03 15.22 17.14
CA ILE A 41 9.86 16.60 16.67
C ILE A 41 10.76 16.85 15.46
N ASP A 42 10.23 17.53 14.43
CA ASP A 42 10.99 18.04 13.30
C ASP A 42 11.29 19.54 13.53
N ASP A 43 12.55 19.85 13.89
CA ASP A 43 13.04 21.20 14.08
C ASP A 43 13.94 21.68 12.92
N THR A 44 13.80 21.05 11.74
CA THR A 44 14.60 21.46 10.55
C THR A 44 14.27 22.87 10.07
N GLU A 45 13.05 23.33 10.31
CA GLU A 45 12.56 24.68 9.95
C GLU A 45 12.43 25.62 11.16
N GLY A 46 13.00 25.26 12.32
CA GLY A 46 12.97 26.11 13.52
C GLY A 46 11.62 26.07 14.26
N PHE A 47 10.99 24.91 14.32
CA PHE A 47 9.72 24.69 15.02
C PHE A 47 9.82 24.96 16.54
N LEU A 48 10.95 24.62 17.15
CA LEU A 48 11.19 24.85 18.57
C LEU A 48 11.58 26.29 18.80
N VAL A 49 10.73 27.02 19.54
CA VAL A 49 10.94 28.40 20.01
C VAL A 49 10.60 28.46 21.50
N ASP A 50 11.33 29.26 22.24
CA ASP A 50 11.19 29.45 23.70
C ASP A 50 11.00 28.08 24.45
N ASP A 51 10.17 28.02 25.46
CA ASP A 51 9.88 26.83 26.26
C ASP A 51 8.85 25.86 25.64
N ARG A 52 8.73 25.83 24.31
CA ARG A 52 7.74 24.99 23.62
C ARG A 52 7.96 23.50 23.88
N ALA A 53 9.22 23.06 23.90
CA ALA A 53 9.57 21.67 24.17
C ALA A 53 9.10 21.21 25.55
N GLY A 54 9.38 22.00 26.60
CA GLY A 54 8.95 21.71 27.97
C GLY A 54 7.44 21.63 28.09
N ARG A 55 6.70 22.58 27.48
CA ARG A 55 5.23 22.54 27.47
C ARG A 55 4.65 21.31 26.79
N ILE A 56 5.22 20.90 25.65
CA ILE A 56 4.79 19.67 24.97
C ILE A 56 5.01 18.44 25.86
N MET A 57 6.18 18.31 26.46
CA MET A 57 6.51 17.15 27.31
C MET A 57 5.63 17.10 28.54
N ALA A 58 5.43 18.21 29.26
CA ALA A 58 4.57 18.30 30.42
C ALA A 58 3.11 17.93 30.09
N PHE A 59 2.59 18.43 28.97
CA PHE A 59 1.25 18.09 28.49
C PHE A 59 1.12 16.59 28.19
N LEU A 60 2.08 16.00 27.48
CA LEU A 60 2.06 14.58 27.11
C LEU A 60 2.13 13.68 28.35
N GLN A 61 3.02 14.01 29.28
CA GLN A 61 3.20 13.25 30.53
C GLN A 61 1.94 13.26 31.38
N SER A 62 1.30 14.42 31.52
CA SER A 62 0.04 14.56 32.25
C SER A 62 -1.11 13.82 31.55
N SER A 63 -1.31 14.09 30.25
CA SER A 63 -2.41 13.49 29.45
C SER A 63 -2.34 11.98 29.37
N LEU A 64 -1.16 11.40 29.11
CA LEU A 64 -0.98 9.96 29.04
C LEU A 64 -1.06 9.32 30.44
N GLY A 65 -0.47 9.96 31.46
CA GLY A 65 -0.51 9.51 32.84
C GLY A 65 -1.93 9.43 33.36
N GLU A 66 -2.76 10.44 33.13
CA GLU A 66 -4.16 10.44 33.54
C GLU A 66 -5.00 9.41 32.77
N LYS A 67 -4.85 9.37 31.45
CA LYS A 67 -5.60 8.47 30.56
C LYS A 67 -5.35 6.98 30.84
N TYR A 68 -4.11 6.64 31.20
CA TYR A 68 -3.69 5.25 31.42
C TYR A 68 -3.41 4.91 32.88
N LYS A 69 -3.84 5.75 33.83
CA LYS A 69 -3.63 5.59 35.28
C LYS A 69 -4.02 4.20 35.83
N ALA A 70 -5.03 3.57 35.23
CA ALA A 70 -5.47 2.23 35.62
C ALA A 70 -4.49 1.11 35.20
N TYR A 71 -3.59 1.39 34.25
CA TYR A 71 -2.69 0.39 33.65
C TYR A 71 -1.21 0.70 33.85
N ALA A 72 -0.87 1.89 34.29
CA ALA A 72 0.50 2.35 34.45
C ALA A 72 0.68 3.19 35.71
N SER A 73 1.52 2.72 36.62
CA SER A 73 1.87 3.44 37.84
C SER A 73 2.85 4.59 37.60
N LYS A 74 3.62 4.52 36.50
CA LYS A 74 4.64 5.50 36.10
C LYS A 74 4.50 5.82 34.60
N THR A 75 4.62 7.11 34.27
CA THR A 75 4.66 7.58 32.88
C THR A 75 5.98 8.30 32.64
N GLU A 76 6.77 7.83 31.67
CA GLU A 76 8.07 8.38 31.31
C GLU A 76 8.10 8.79 29.83
N GLY A 77 8.73 9.92 29.55
CA GLY A 77 8.81 10.45 28.20
C GLY A 77 10.24 10.70 27.75
N LEU A 78 10.47 10.49 26.43
CA LEU A 78 11.67 10.90 25.73
C LEU A 78 11.28 11.75 24.54
N MET A 79 11.90 12.92 24.39
CA MET A 79 11.80 13.72 23.18
C MET A 79 12.97 13.40 22.24
N VAL A 80 12.69 13.10 20.98
CA VAL A 80 13.71 12.92 19.93
C VAL A 80 13.52 14.02 18.89
N VAL A 81 14.45 14.97 18.85
CA VAL A 81 14.38 16.14 17.97
C VAL A 81 15.26 15.93 16.75
N PHE A 82 14.65 15.95 15.57
CA PHE A 82 15.37 15.89 14.30
C PHE A 82 15.82 17.31 13.92
N SER A 83 17.13 17.53 13.89
CA SER A 83 17.71 18.82 13.56
C SER A 83 19.02 18.69 12.78
N GLY A 84 19.20 19.57 11.79
CA GLY A 84 20.48 19.76 11.10
C GLY A 84 21.47 20.65 11.88
N ARG A 85 21.01 21.31 12.97
CA ARG A 85 21.80 22.25 13.80
C ARG A 85 21.75 21.88 15.29
N PRO A 86 22.38 20.76 15.68
CA PRO A 86 22.20 20.21 17.02
C PRO A 86 22.59 21.15 18.18
N LYS A 87 23.61 21.98 18.00
CA LYS A 87 24.05 22.93 19.04
C LYS A 87 22.99 24.00 19.31
N GLU A 88 22.45 24.61 18.26
CA GLU A 88 21.37 25.60 18.36
C GLU A 88 20.07 24.96 18.92
N THR A 89 19.76 23.73 18.52
CA THR A 89 18.60 23.02 19.05
C THR A 89 18.75 22.68 20.52
N LYS A 90 19.97 22.31 20.98
CA LYS A 90 20.22 22.07 22.41
C LYS A 90 19.90 23.31 23.29
N GLU A 91 20.25 24.51 22.84
CA GLU A 91 19.99 25.72 23.57
C GLU A 91 18.50 26.03 23.76
N LYS A 92 17.64 25.48 22.88
CA LYS A 92 16.19 25.63 22.95
C LYS A 92 15.52 24.53 23.81
N LEU A 93 16.22 23.44 24.14
CA LEU A 93 15.71 22.35 24.95
C LEU A 93 15.98 22.62 26.43
N THR A 94 15.21 23.57 26.96
CA THR A 94 15.24 23.96 28.37
C THR A 94 14.13 23.25 29.15
N GLY A 95 14.43 22.76 30.36
CA GLY A 95 13.46 22.08 31.21
C GLY A 95 13.94 20.73 31.72
N ASP A 96 13.19 20.16 32.67
CA ASP A 96 13.48 18.86 33.31
C ASP A 96 12.75 17.73 32.58
N PHE A 97 13.28 17.35 31.42
CA PHE A 97 12.77 16.21 30.64
C PHE A 97 13.88 15.56 29.84
N ASN A 98 13.70 14.27 29.52
CA ASN A 98 14.66 13.53 28.71
C ASN A 98 14.54 13.89 27.22
N TYR A 99 15.68 14.17 26.58
CA TYR A 99 15.74 14.43 25.14
C TYR A 99 17.00 13.88 24.48
N TRP A 100 16.88 13.53 23.22
CA TRP A 100 17.99 13.21 22.30
C TRP A 100 17.85 14.04 21.03
N ILE A 101 18.98 14.39 20.42
CA ILE A 101 18.98 15.09 19.13
C ILE A 101 19.43 14.12 18.05
N ALA A 102 18.61 13.99 17.01
CA ALA A 102 18.83 13.11 15.88
C ALA A 102 19.24 13.94 14.65
N HIS A 103 20.45 13.73 14.13
CA HIS A 103 20.87 14.39 12.89
C HIS A 103 20.36 13.58 11.67
N PRO A 104 19.40 14.13 10.88
CA PRO A 104 18.69 13.35 9.87
C PRO A 104 19.60 12.86 8.73
N THR A 105 20.52 13.70 8.26
CA THR A 105 21.42 13.36 7.15
C THR A 105 22.59 12.50 7.59
N ALA A 106 23.19 12.79 8.76
CA ALA A 106 24.28 12.00 9.33
C ALA A 106 23.81 10.67 9.92
N ARG A 107 22.49 10.49 10.11
CA ARG A 107 21.87 9.28 10.71
C ARG A 107 22.51 8.92 12.05
N LYS A 108 22.65 9.91 12.93
CA LYS A 108 23.32 9.77 14.22
C LYS A 108 22.50 10.40 15.33
N LEU A 109 22.37 9.69 16.45
CA LEU A 109 21.86 10.25 17.72
C LEU A 109 23.00 10.98 18.44
N MET A 110 22.68 12.15 18.96
CA MET A 110 23.50 12.91 19.88
C MET A 110 22.81 12.91 21.23
N ILE A 111 23.45 12.24 22.18
CA ILE A 111 23.03 12.14 23.56
C ILE A 111 24.06 12.93 24.36
N TYR A 112 23.61 13.96 25.04
CA TYR A 112 24.48 14.82 25.84
C TYR A 112 24.68 14.23 27.23
N GLU A 113 25.74 14.64 27.95
CA GLU A 113 26.13 14.07 29.27
C GLU A 113 25.03 14.23 30.34
N ASP A 114 24.19 15.26 30.22
CA ASP A 114 23.05 15.53 31.08
C ASP A 114 21.79 14.70 30.73
N GLN A 115 21.87 13.83 29.74
CA GLN A 115 20.74 13.02 29.27
C GLN A 115 21.00 11.53 29.41
N PRO A 116 19.96 10.69 29.61
CA PRO A 116 20.13 9.25 29.75
C PRO A 116 20.69 8.62 28.48
N ASP A 117 21.76 7.83 28.63
CA ASP A 117 22.35 7.05 27.54
C ASP A 117 21.42 5.97 27.00
N LYS A 118 20.48 5.54 27.82
CA LYS A 118 19.51 4.48 27.51
C LYS A 118 18.13 4.91 27.96
N PHE A 119 17.17 4.74 27.06
CA PHE A 119 15.76 4.93 27.35
C PHE A 119 14.99 3.77 26.72
N TYR A 120 14.69 2.78 27.54
CA TYR A 120 14.12 1.49 27.10
C TYR A 120 14.90 0.91 25.90
N ASP A 121 14.21 0.53 24.81
CA ASP A 121 14.77 0.02 23.56
C ASP A 121 14.83 1.09 22.42
N VAL A 122 14.62 2.35 22.76
CA VAL A 122 14.49 3.44 21.75
C VAL A 122 15.77 3.69 20.99
N LYS A 123 16.94 3.58 21.63
CA LYS A 123 18.24 3.79 20.97
C LYS A 123 18.49 2.71 19.91
N GLU A 124 18.28 1.46 20.27
CA GLU A 124 18.42 0.31 19.38
C GLU A 124 17.42 0.38 18.22
N LEU A 125 16.19 0.84 18.49
CA LEU A 125 15.19 1.04 17.47
C LEU A 125 15.53 2.17 16.50
N MET A 126 16.06 3.30 16.98
CA MET A 126 16.53 4.40 16.13
C MET A 126 17.71 3.98 15.26
N GLU A 127 18.66 3.25 15.80
CA GLU A 127 19.77 2.69 15.03
C GLU A 127 19.30 1.69 13.98
N ALA A 128 18.36 0.82 14.33
CA ALA A 128 17.74 -0.14 13.41
C ALA A 128 16.96 0.57 12.29
N TYR A 129 16.26 1.65 12.61
CA TYR A 129 15.58 2.50 11.62
C TYR A 129 16.56 3.06 10.58
N TRP A 130 17.72 3.55 11.02
CA TRP A 130 18.72 4.10 10.09
C TRP A 130 19.52 3.05 9.32
N LYS A 131 19.67 1.83 9.87
CA LYS A 131 20.32 0.70 9.19
C LYS A 131 19.44 0.09 8.09
N GLN A 132 18.16 0.43 8.01
CA GLN A 132 17.30 -0.06 6.94
C GLN A 132 17.87 0.37 5.57
N THR A 133 18.17 -0.62 4.73
CA THR A 133 18.48 -0.35 3.32
C THR A 133 17.24 0.22 2.63
N PRO A 134 17.40 1.02 1.53
CA PRO A 134 16.24 1.50 0.77
C PRO A 134 15.29 0.39 0.37
N VAL A 135 15.80 -0.79 0.02
CA VAL A 135 15.00 -1.98 -0.31
C VAL A 135 14.22 -2.47 0.91
N MET A 136 14.87 -2.57 2.09
CA MET A 136 14.19 -2.99 3.33
C MET A 136 13.16 -1.95 3.81
N ALA A 137 13.43 -0.66 3.61
CA ALA A 137 12.45 0.40 3.91
C ALA A 137 11.22 0.30 2.99
N VAL A 138 11.41 0.00 1.70
CA VAL A 138 10.31 -0.27 0.76
C VAL A 138 9.55 -1.53 1.17
N LEU A 139 10.25 -2.63 1.46
CA LEU A 139 9.63 -3.89 1.89
C LEU A 139 8.88 -3.75 3.22
N SER A 140 9.38 -2.94 4.16
CA SER A 140 8.68 -2.67 5.42
C SER A 140 7.40 -1.84 5.20
N GLN A 141 7.45 -0.86 4.30
CA GLN A 141 6.25 -0.13 3.87
C GLN A 141 5.24 -1.05 3.17
N LEU A 142 5.71 -1.98 2.34
CA LEU A 142 4.88 -3.02 1.73
C LEU A 142 4.23 -3.94 2.79
N LYS A 143 4.93 -4.21 3.90
CA LYS A 143 4.39 -4.99 5.03
C LYS A 143 3.33 -4.21 5.83
N VAL A 144 3.51 -2.89 6.02
CA VAL A 144 2.51 -1.97 6.61
C VAL A 144 1.27 -1.86 5.71
N LEU A 145 1.43 -2.04 4.41
CA LEU A 145 0.33 -1.97 3.44
C LEU A 145 -0.71 -3.08 3.60
N GLY A 146 -0.47 -4.11 4.43
CA GLY A 146 -1.43 -5.20 4.68
C GLY A 146 -1.84 -6.03 3.46
N SER A 147 -1.32 -5.68 2.28
CA SER A 147 -1.72 -6.19 0.97
C SER A 147 -0.78 -7.30 0.51
N ARG A 148 -0.77 -8.44 1.23
CA ARG A 148 0.18 -9.53 0.98
C ARG A 148 -0.03 -10.18 -0.39
N VAL A 149 -1.28 -10.43 -0.76
CA VAL A 149 -1.62 -11.09 -2.03
C VAL A 149 -1.35 -10.15 -3.20
N ASN A 150 -1.73 -8.87 -3.08
CA ASN A 150 -1.49 -7.89 -4.14
C ASN A 150 0.01 -7.72 -4.44
N ILE A 151 0.83 -7.62 -3.41
CA ILE A 151 2.28 -7.55 -3.58
C ILE A 151 2.84 -8.85 -4.18
N SER A 152 2.35 -10.01 -3.76
CA SER A 152 2.76 -11.29 -4.36
C SER A 152 2.42 -11.35 -5.85
N LEU A 153 1.23 -10.91 -6.25
CA LEU A 153 0.83 -10.82 -7.66
C LEU A 153 1.74 -9.89 -8.46
N ILE A 154 2.07 -8.72 -7.93
CA ILE A 154 3.02 -7.79 -8.57
C ILE A 154 4.39 -8.45 -8.75
N LEU A 155 4.92 -9.09 -7.70
CA LEU A 155 6.22 -9.77 -7.77
C LEU A 155 6.23 -10.94 -8.75
N ILE A 156 5.14 -11.72 -8.83
CA ILE A 156 5.00 -12.80 -9.81
C ILE A 156 5.03 -12.24 -11.24
N ASN A 157 4.26 -11.19 -11.53
CA ASN A 157 4.26 -10.57 -12.86
C ASN A 157 5.65 -10.03 -13.25
N ILE A 158 6.35 -9.36 -12.31
CA ILE A 158 7.71 -8.87 -12.54
C ILE A 158 8.67 -10.03 -12.77
N ALA A 159 8.60 -11.10 -11.95
CA ALA A 159 9.47 -12.26 -12.09
C ALA A 159 9.27 -12.98 -13.43
N VAL A 160 8.02 -13.20 -13.85
CA VAL A 160 7.68 -13.80 -15.15
C VAL A 160 8.26 -12.93 -16.28
N PHE A 161 8.07 -11.62 -16.21
CA PHE A 161 8.59 -10.70 -17.22
C PHE A 161 10.13 -10.72 -17.31
N ILE A 162 10.83 -10.73 -16.17
CA ILE A 162 12.30 -10.81 -16.14
C ILE A 162 12.77 -12.11 -16.78
N VAL A 163 12.18 -13.26 -16.41
CA VAL A 163 12.54 -14.56 -16.96
C VAL A 163 12.36 -14.57 -18.47
N LEU A 164 11.21 -14.11 -18.98
CA LEU A 164 10.94 -14.07 -20.41
C LEU A 164 11.87 -13.09 -21.15
N SER A 165 12.20 -11.95 -20.54
CA SER A 165 13.14 -10.97 -21.13
C SER A 165 14.58 -11.51 -21.23
N ILE A 166 14.97 -12.47 -20.37
CA ILE A 166 16.26 -13.17 -20.48
C ILE A 166 16.22 -14.22 -21.58
N MET A 167 15.08 -14.88 -21.79
CA MET A 167 14.89 -15.94 -22.79
C MET A 167 14.70 -15.41 -24.22
N GLY A 168 14.13 -14.19 -24.37
CA GLY A 168 13.87 -13.60 -25.67
C GLY A 168 13.19 -12.23 -25.59
N SER A 169 12.64 -11.78 -26.70
CA SER A 169 11.96 -10.49 -26.78
C SER A 169 10.49 -10.62 -26.38
N THR A 170 10.13 -9.95 -25.29
CA THR A 170 8.73 -9.85 -24.83
C THR A 170 7.87 -8.96 -25.76
N GLU A 171 8.44 -8.31 -26.75
CA GLU A 171 7.70 -7.57 -27.81
C GLU A 171 7.39 -8.46 -29.01
N ASN A 172 8.06 -9.61 -29.16
CA ASN A 172 7.83 -10.54 -30.25
C ASN A 172 6.57 -11.38 -30.00
N THR A 173 5.57 -11.20 -30.85
CA THR A 173 4.26 -11.86 -30.74
C THR A 173 4.35 -13.38 -30.76
N LYS A 174 5.20 -13.96 -31.65
CA LYS A 174 5.40 -15.39 -31.72
C LYS A 174 6.04 -15.94 -30.46
N PHE A 175 7.10 -15.27 -29.96
CA PHE A 175 7.75 -15.64 -28.68
C PHE A 175 6.75 -15.65 -27.53
N MET A 176 5.93 -14.61 -27.41
CA MET A 176 4.91 -14.50 -26.36
C MET A 176 3.84 -15.60 -26.47
N PHE A 177 3.42 -15.93 -27.70
CA PHE A 177 2.51 -17.04 -27.95
C PHE A 177 3.12 -18.37 -27.54
N ASP A 178 4.37 -18.65 -27.93
CA ASP A 178 5.07 -19.90 -27.59
C ASP A 178 5.25 -20.07 -26.07
N HIS A 179 5.18 -18.95 -25.30
CA HIS A 179 5.34 -18.94 -23.84
C HIS A 179 4.03 -18.72 -23.05
N GLY A 180 2.87 -18.87 -23.70
CA GLY A 180 1.59 -18.93 -22.97
C GLY A 180 0.66 -17.74 -23.15
N ALA A 181 0.94 -16.81 -24.07
CA ALA A 181 -0.04 -15.82 -24.50
C ALA A 181 -1.20 -16.49 -25.22
N ILE A 182 -2.37 -15.85 -25.22
CA ILE A 182 -3.62 -16.44 -25.67
C ILE A 182 -3.97 -16.01 -27.09
N THR A 183 -4.50 -16.95 -27.89
CA THR A 183 -5.28 -16.68 -29.10
C THR A 183 -6.61 -17.42 -29.02
N ALA A 184 -7.65 -16.90 -29.68
CA ALA A 184 -8.93 -17.58 -29.72
C ALA A 184 -8.83 -18.96 -30.41
N ASN A 185 -8.01 -19.07 -31.45
CA ASN A 185 -7.76 -20.30 -32.17
C ASN A 185 -7.10 -21.38 -31.29
N ALA A 186 -6.08 -21.03 -30.51
CA ALA A 186 -5.39 -21.98 -29.63
C ALA A 186 -6.32 -22.56 -28.55
N VAL A 187 -7.23 -21.75 -28.01
CA VAL A 187 -8.17 -22.19 -26.99
C VAL A 187 -9.30 -23.02 -27.60
N ALA A 188 -9.91 -22.55 -28.69
CA ALA A 188 -11.10 -23.22 -29.28
C ALA A 188 -10.77 -24.48 -30.05
N ASN A 189 -9.72 -24.44 -30.89
CA ASN A 189 -9.36 -25.54 -31.79
C ASN A 189 -8.14 -26.32 -31.29
N GLY A 190 -7.22 -25.68 -30.60
CA GLY A 190 -6.01 -26.28 -30.00
C GLY A 190 -6.25 -26.91 -28.63
N HIS A 191 -7.40 -26.65 -28.01
CA HIS A 191 -7.75 -27.08 -26.64
C HIS A 191 -6.76 -26.60 -25.55
N GLU A 192 -6.02 -25.49 -25.79
CA GLU A 192 -4.99 -24.94 -24.89
C GLU A 192 -5.62 -24.04 -23.83
N ILE A 193 -6.56 -24.59 -23.05
CA ILE A 193 -7.36 -23.86 -22.02
C ILE A 193 -6.49 -23.22 -20.96
N TYR A 194 -5.30 -23.77 -20.67
CA TYR A 194 -4.37 -23.23 -19.70
C TYR A 194 -3.94 -21.76 -20.02
N ARG A 195 -4.04 -21.34 -21.28
CA ARG A 195 -3.72 -19.99 -21.72
C ARG A 195 -4.67 -18.94 -21.17
N LEU A 196 -5.89 -19.32 -20.77
CA LEU A 196 -6.80 -18.45 -20.06
C LEU A 196 -6.20 -17.94 -18.73
N PHE A 197 -5.35 -18.75 -18.12
CA PHE A 197 -4.65 -18.41 -16.88
C PHE A 197 -3.25 -17.83 -17.13
N THR A 198 -2.44 -18.43 -18.00
CA THR A 198 -1.04 -17.99 -18.20
C THR A 198 -0.94 -16.61 -18.81
N ALA A 199 -1.82 -16.27 -19.75
CA ALA A 199 -1.82 -14.99 -20.44
C ALA A 199 -1.94 -13.79 -19.49
N MET A 200 -2.58 -13.95 -18.33
CA MET A 200 -2.76 -12.87 -17.36
C MET A 200 -1.49 -12.47 -16.59
N PHE A 201 -0.39 -13.21 -16.77
CA PHE A 201 0.91 -12.92 -16.16
C PHE A 201 1.98 -12.48 -17.17
N LEU A 202 1.68 -12.48 -18.46
CA LEU A 202 2.59 -12.09 -19.51
C LEU A 202 2.38 -10.63 -19.92
N HIS A 203 3.44 -9.94 -20.35
CA HIS A 203 3.36 -8.53 -20.74
C HIS A 203 4.19 -8.24 -21.98
N PHE A 204 3.58 -7.54 -22.94
CA PHE A 204 4.25 -7.05 -24.15
C PHE A 204 5.06 -5.78 -23.82
N GLY A 205 6.38 -5.96 -23.58
CA GLY A 205 7.31 -4.88 -23.28
C GLY A 205 7.19 -4.29 -21.86
N ALA A 206 8.21 -3.56 -21.47
CA ALA A 206 8.35 -3.00 -20.13
C ALA A 206 7.29 -1.93 -19.79
N ALA A 207 6.89 -1.11 -20.76
CA ALA A 207 5.90 -0.06 -20.54
C ALA A 207 4.53 -0.65 -20.16
N HIS A 208 4.13 -1.75 -20.82
CA HIS A 208 2.89 -2.47 -20.51
C HIS A 208 2.93 -3.08 -19.10
N LEU A 209 4.06 -3.71 -18.72
CA LEU A 209 4.24 -4.21 -17.36
C LEU A 209 4.11 -3.09 -16.32
N VAL A 210 4.87 -2.00 -16.49
CA VAL A 210 4.92 -0.89 -15.51
C VAL A 210 3.54 -0.27 -15.31
N SER A 211 2.80 0.01 -16.39
CA SER A 211 1.44 0.57 -16.28
C SER A 211 0.48 -0.36 -15.53
N ASN A 212 0.55 -1.67 -15.80
CA ASN A 212 -0.24 -2.67 -15.08
C ASN A 212 0.15 -2.77 -13.60
N MET A 213 1.45 -2.78 -13.28
CA MET A 213 1.91 -2.87 -11.89
C MET A 213 1.53 -1.64 -11.06
N ILE A 214 1.57 -0.44 -11.66
CA ILE A 214 1.09 0.78 -11.01
C ILE A 214 -0.41 0.67 -10.73
N SER A 215 -1.21 0.28 -11.72
CA SER A 215 -2.66 0.11 -11.57
C SER A 215 -2.99 -0.95 -10.51
N LEU A 216 -2.28 -2.08 -10.53
CA LEU A 216 -2.45 -3.17 -9.57
C LEU A 216 -2.07 -2.74 -8.15
N LEU A 217 -1.00 -1.94 -8.00
CA LEU A 217 -0.57 -1.43 -6.70
C LEU A 217 -1.67 -0.59 -6.03
N TYR A 218 -2.35 0.28 -6.79
CA TYR A 218 -3.41 1.14 -6.23
C TYR A 218 -4.74 0.41 -6.07
N LEU A 219 -5.26 -0.21 -7.14
CA LEU A 219 -6.58 -0.84 -7.14
C LEU A 219 -6.59 -2.13 -6.31
N GLY A 220 -5.56 -2.97 -6.47
CA GLY A 220 -5.45 -4.22 -5.75
C GLY A 220 -5.31 -4.01 -4.25
N ARG A 221 -4.50 -3.02 -3.84
CA ARG A 221 -4.38 -2.64 -2.43
C ARG A 221 -5.72 -2.17 -1.85
N ALA A 222 -6.43 -1.31 -2.57
CA ALA A 222 -7.73 -0.80 -2.10
C ALA A 222 -8.72 -1.95 -1.91
N LEU A 223 -8.81 -2.87 -2.89
CA LEU A 223 -9.74 -4.00 -2.80
C LEU A 223 -9.31 -5.02 -1.75
N GLU A 224 -8.02 -5.42 -1.69
CA GLU A 224 -7.53 -6.37 -0.68
C GLU A 224 -7.76 -5.86 0.74
N GLY A 225 -7.53 -4.56 0.99
CA GLY A 225 -7.85 -3.90 2.26
C GLY A 225 -9.34 -3.95 2.62
N ALA A 226 -10.20 -3.84 1.62
CA ALA A 226 -11.65 -3.83 1.80
C ALA A 226 -12.26 -5.22 2.03
N VAL A 227 -11.80 -6.25 1.29
CA VAL A 227 -12.43 -7.58 1.28
C VAL A 227 -11.59 -8.68 1.94
N GLY A 228 -10.32 -8.40 2.21
CA GLY A 228 -9.34 -9.36 2.74
C GLY A 228 -8.63 -10.17 1.65
N SER A 229 -7.46 -10.71 1.99
CA SER A 229 -6.51 -11.33 1.04
C SER A 229 -7.09 -12.52 0.25
N VAL A 230 -7.81 -13.43 0.91
CA VAL A 230 -8.36 -14.62 0.23
C VAL A 230 -9.41 -14.24 -0.81
N ARG A 231 -10.36 -13.38 -0.44
CA ARG A 231 -11.39 -12.91 -1.37
C ARG A 231 -10.80 -12.12 -2.52
N TYR A 232 -9.81 -11.27 -2.23
CA TYR A 232 -9.10 -10.54 -3.27
C TYR A 232 -8.42 -11.48 -4.27
N ALA A 233 -7.70 -12.51 -3.79
CA ALA A 233 -7.09 -13.50 -4.66
C ALA A 233 -8.12 -14.20 -5.58
N CYS A 234 -9.26 -14.62 -5.01
CA CYS A 234 -10.34 -15.23 -5.78
C CYS A 234 -10.91 -14.26 -6.83
N ILE A 235 -11.16 -13.00 -6.46
CA ILE A 235 -11.67 -11.98 -7.39
C ILE A 235 -10.69 -11.78 -8.53
N TYR A 236 -9.39 -11.59 -8.23
CA TYR A 236 -8.36 -11.38 -9.23
C TYR A 236 -8.30 -12.54 -10.24
N LEU A 237 -8.26 -13.79 -9.76
CA LEU A 237 -8.18 -14.98 -10.61
C LEU A 237 -9.44 -15.19 -11.44
N ILE A 238 -10.62 -15.10 -10.82
CA ILE A 238 -11.91 -15.24 -11.52
C ILE A 238 -12.03 -14.18 -12.62
N SER A 239 -11.68 -12.94 -12.30
CA SER A 239 -11.76 -11.83 -13.25
C SER A 239 -10.77 -11.97 -14.39
N GLY A 240 -9.54 -12.40 -14.13
CA GLY A 240 -8.53 -12.60 -15.16
C GLY A 240 -8.90 -13.73 -16.12
N ILE A 241 -9.36 -14.87 -15.59
CA ILE A 241 -9.85 -15.99 -16.41
C ILE A 241 -11.10 -15.56 -17.20
N GLY A 242 -12.04 -14.86 -16.55
CA GLY A 242 -13.23 -14.36 -17.22
C GLY A 242 -12.93 -13.33 -18.31
N ALA A 243 -11.94 -12.45 -18.09
CA ALA A 243 -11.43 -11.53 -19.09
C ALA A 243 -10.88 -12.26 -20.32
N SER A 244 -10.00 -13.24 -20.09
CA SER A 244 -9.42 -14.06 -21.15
C SER A 244 -10.50 -14.84 -21.91
N ALA A 245 -11.50 -15.41 -21.22
CA ALA A 245 -12.60 -16.11 -21.85
C ALA A 245 -13.46 -15.16 -22.71
N THR A 246 -13.74 -13.95 -22.22
CA THR A 246 -14.49 -12.92 -22.97
C THR A 246 -13.72 -12.49 -24.23
N SER A 247 -12.42 -12.31 -24.13
CA SER A 247 -11.53 -12.02 -25.26
C SER A 247 -11.63 -13.14 -26.31
N VAL A 248 -11.49 -14.40 -25.92
CA VAL A 248 -11.62 -15.56 -26.81
C VAL A 248 -12.97 -15.57 -27.53
N LEU A 249 -14.07 -15.39 -26.77
CA LEU A 249 -15.42 -15.37 -27.36
C LEU A 249 -15.59 -14.20 -28.35
N TRP A 250 -15.06 -13.03 -28.01
CA TRP A 250 -15.12 -11.86 -28.90
C TRP A 250 -14.37 -12.10 -30.21
N HIS A 251 -13.16 -12.69 -30.15
CA HIS A 251 -12.37 -12.98 -31.35
C HIS A 251 -12.92 -14.16 -32.18
N LEU A 252 -13.71 -15.04 -31.56
CA LEU A 252 -14.39 -16.12 -32.29
C LEU A 252 -15.66 -15.66 -32.99
N TYR A 253 -16.48 -14.82 -32.34
CA TYR A 253 -17.85 -14.53 -32.78
C TYR A 253 -18.10 -13.04 -33.02
N GLY A 254 -17.18 -12.15 -32.67
CA GLY A 254 -17.31 -10.71 -32.84
C GLY A 254 -17.10 -10.27 -34.30
N ALA A 255 -17.48 -9.03 -34.58
CA ALA A 255 -17.39 -8.44 -35.93
C ALA A 255 -15.94 -8.23 -36.44
N GLU A 256 -14.98 -8.15 -35.52
CA GLU A 256 -13.55 -8.04 -35.82
C GLU A 256 -12.86 -9.38 -35.57
N SER A 257 -12.91 -10.25 -36.57
CA SER A 257 -12.38 -11.62 -36.49
C SER A 257 -10.85 -11.68 -36.51
N GLY A 258 -10.24 -11.38 -35.37
CA GLY A 258 -8.80 -11.62 -35.15
C GLY A 258 -8.55 -12.94 -34.41
N ILE A 259 -9.04 -14.10 -34.94
CA ILE A 259 -8.94 -15.41 -34.29
C ILE A 259 -7.52 -15.80 -33.87
N ASN A 260 -6.51 -15.25 -34.54
CA ASN A 260 -5.09 -15.43 -34.25
C ASN A 260 -4.45 -14.21 -33.56
N ALA A 261 -5.25 -13.22 -33.14
CA ALA A 261 -4.74 -12.10 -32.36
C ALA A 261 -4.16 -12.61 -31.03
N VAL A 262 -2.90 -12.30 -30.78
CA VAL A 262 -2.20 -12.74 -29.57
C VAL A 262 -2.41 -11.70 -28.48
N CYS A 263 -3.05 -12.11 -27.40
CA CYS A 263 -3.37 -11.28 -26.26
C CYS A 263 -2.64 -11.77 -24.99
N ALA A 264 -2.20 -10.82 -24.17
CA ALA A 264 -1.63 -11.07 -22.85
C ALA A 264 -1.63 -9.80 -22.00
N GLY A 265 -1.71 -9.95 -20.70
CA GLY A 265 -1.60 -8.88 -19.72
C GLY A 265 -2.45 -9.08 -18.49
N ALA A 266 -2.02 -8.51 -17.37
CA ALA A 266 -2.79 -8.51 -16.13
C ALA A 266 -4.01 -7.57 -16.20
N SER A 267 -4.14 -6.76 -17.25
CA SER A 267 -5.12 -5.67 -17.36
C SER A 267 -6.57 -6.12 -17.21
N GLY A 268 -6.94 -7.30 -17.74
CA GLY A 268 -8.27 -7.88 -17.58
C GLY A 268 -8.60 -8.17 -16.09
N ALA A 269 -7.67 -8.76 -15.35
CA ALA A 269 -7.81 -9.00 -13.91
C ALA A 269 -7.83 -7.68 -13.10
N ILE A 270 -7.05 -6.68 -13.54
CA ILE A 270 -7.04 -5.34 -12.93
C ILE A 270 -8.38 -4.63 -13.16
N CYS A 271 -8.95 -4.71 -14.35
CA CYS A 271 -10.31 -4.21 -14.62
C CYS A 271 -11.34 -4.93 -13.75
N GLY A 272 -11.19 -6.23 -13.54
CA GLY A 272 -12.02 -6.98 -12.60
C GLY A 272 -11.86 -6.54 -11.15
N THR A 273 -10.63 -6.25 -10.72
CA THR A 273 -10.37 -5.65 -9.41
C THR A 273 -11.11 -4.32 -9.27
N ALA A 274 -11.10 -3.48 -10.30
CA ALA A 274 -11.86 -2.23 -10.33
C ALA A 274 -13.38 -2.47 -10.30
N GLY A 275 -13.89 -3.47 -11.01
CA GLY A 275 -15.31 -3.86 -10.98
C GLY A 275 -15.78 -4.27 -9.58
N ALA A 276 -15.00 -5.12 -8.91
CA ALA A 276 -15.28 -5.53 -7.53
C ALA A 276 -15.19 -4.34 -6.55
N LEU A 277 -14.22 -3.45 -6.72
CA LEU A 277 -14.08 -2.24 -5.91
C LEU A 277 -15.28 -1.29 -6.12
N ALA A 278 -15.73 -1.13 -7.38
CA ALA A 278 -16.92 -0.35 -7.70
C ALA A 278 -18.18 -0.89 -6.99
N PHE A 279 -18.37 -2.22 -6.99
CA PHE A 279 -19.45 -2.84 -6.24
C PHE A 279 -19.32 -2.58 -4.74
N TYR A 280 -18.12 -2.77 -4.16
CA TYR A 280 -17.88 -2.57 -2.74
C TYR A 280 -18.16 -1.11 -2.31
N MET A 281 -17.72 -0.14 -3.11
CA MET A 281 -18.01 1.28 -2.89
C MET A 281 -19.54 1.57 -2.90
N LEU A 282 -20.27 0.96 -3.83
CA LEU A 282 -21.73 1.08 -3.87
C LEU A 282 -22.40 0.43 -2.66
N LYS A 283 -21.92 -0.74 -2.24
CA LYS A 283 -22.44 -1.46 -1.07
C LYS A 283 -22.30 -0.64 0.21
N THR A 284 -21.14 0.02 0.38
CA THR A 284 -20.79 0.78 1.60
C THR A 284 -21.15 2.27 1.53
N ARG A 285 -21.79 2.73 0.43
CA ARG A 285 -22.07 4.16 0.18
C ARG A 285 -22.83 4.88 1.30
N LYS A 286 -23.76 4.19 1.96
CA LYS A 286 -24.57 4.77 3.06
C LYS A 286 -23.76 5.01 4.34
N GLU A 287 -22.68 4.27 4.53
CA GLU A 287 -21.80 4.33 5.69
C GLU A 287 -20.61 5.29 5.46
N ASN A 288 -20.29 5.54 4.20
CA ASN A 288 -19.18 6.42 3.82
C ASN A 288 -19.71 7.85 3.59
N LYS A 289 -19.52 8.72 4.59
CA LYS A 289 -19.92 10.14 4.52
C LYS A 289 -19.26 10.92 3.37
N ASN A 290 -18.13 10.43 2.87
CA ASN A 290 -17.37 11.06 1.76
C ASN A 290 -17.69 10.43 0.40
N PHE A 291 -18.65 9.50 0.31
CA PHE A 291 -19.03 8.91 -0.97
C PHE A 291 -19.63 9.98 -1.90
N SER A 292 -19.08 10.06 -3.10
CA SER A 292 -19.60 10.92 -4.17
C SER A 292 -19.86 10.06 -5.40
N PHE A 293 -21.13 10.05 -5.84
CA PHE A 293 -21.51 9.34 -7.06
C PHE A 293 -20.74 9.84 -8.29
N LEU A 294 -20.50 11.14 -8.38
CA LEU A 294 -19.72 11.72 -9.47
C LEU A 294 -18.28 11.20 -9.51
N ARG A 295 -17.60 11.18 -8.36
CA ARG A 295 -16.24 10.62 -8.27
C ARG A 295 -16.19 9.14 -8.62
N TRP A 296 -17.18 8.39 -8.18
CA TRP A 296 -17.35 6.98 -8.52
C TRP A 296 -17.57 6.79 -10.03
N ALA A 297 -18.45 7.59 -10.66
CA ALA A 297 -18.68 7.53 -12.10
C ALA A 297 -17.44 7.92 -12.91
N ILE A 298 -16.71 8.96 -12.50
CA ILE A 298 -15.43 9.36 -13.12
C ILE A 298 -14.41 8.23 -12.99
N PHE A 299 -14.28 7.61 -11.82
CA PHE A 299 -13.38 6.46 -11.61
C PHE A 299 -13.71 5.33 -12.60
N LEU A 300 -15.00 4.96 -12.75
CA LEU A 300 -15.41 3.94 -13.71
C LEU A 300 -15.06 4.33 -15.15
N ALA A 301 -15.36 5.56 -15.55
CA ALA A 301 -15.08 6.06 -16.89
C ALA A 301 -13.56 6.01 -17.19
N LEU A 302 -12.71 6.36 -16.23
CA LEU A 302 -11.27 6.30 -16.40
C LEU A 302 -10.76 4.85 -16.50
N VAL A 303 -11.25 3.94 -15.66
CA VAL A 303 -10.79 2.54 -15.66
C VAL A 303 -11.23 1.80 -16.92
N VAL A 304 -12.50 1.94 -17.31
CA VAL A 304 -13.04 1.30 -18.51
C VAL A 304 -12.53 2.00 -19.76
N GLY A 305 -12.36 3.33 -19.72
CA GLY A 305 -11.95 4.13 -20.85
C GLY A 305 -10.48 4.01 -21.26
N GLN A 306 -9.61 3.47 -20.39
CA GLN A 306 -8.16 3.38 -20.68
C GLN A 306 -7.79 2.58 -21.94
N GLY A 307 -8.67 1.69 -22.39
CA GLY A 307 -8.47 0.86 -23.59
C GLY A 307 -9.06 1.45 -24.87
N PHE A 308 -10.06 2.31 -24.78
CA PHE A 308 -10.78 2.80 -25.94
C PHE A 308 -9.93 3.80 -26.74
N GLY A 309 -9.68 3.46 -28.01
CA GLY A 309 -8.91 4.30 -28.92
C GLY A 309 -7.43 3.94 -29.08
N ASN A 310 -6.90 3.01 -28.31
CA ASN A 310 -5.54 2.52 -28.48
C ASN A 310 -5.53 1.23 -29.32
N ALA A 311 -4.88 1.26 -30.47
CA ALA A 311 -4.63 0.06 -31.27
C ALA A 311 -3.79 -0.93 -30.46
N GLY A 312 -4.23 -2.19 -30.38
CA GLY A 312 -3.54 -3.25 -29.63
C GLY A 312 -4.03 -3.47 -28.19
N VAL A 313 -5.05 -2.75 -27.74
CA VAL A 313 -5.69 -3.01 -26.44
C VAL A 313 -6.92 -3.92 -26.62
N ASP A 314 -6.96 -5.02 -25.85
CA ASP A 314 -8.10 -5.94 -25.86
C ASP A 314 -9.24 -5.40 -24.96
N ASN A 315 -10.10 -4.58 -25.60
CA ASN A 315 -11.24 -3.98 -24.90
C ASN A 315 -12.26 -5.03 -24.44
N ALA A 316 -12.40 -6.15 -25.14
CA ALA A 316 -13.29 -7.23 -24.74
C ALA A 316 -12.84 -7.87 -23.42
N ALA A 317 -11.52 -8.10 -23.29
CA ALA A 317 -10.94 -8.57 -22.03
C ALA A 317 -11.17 -7.56 -20.87
N HIS A 318 -11.03 -6.26 -21.13
CA HIS A 318 -11.25 -5.24 -20.10
C HIS A 318 -12.70 -5.21 -19.61
N VAL A 319 -13.67 -5.18 -20.52
CA VAL A 319 -15.10 -5.17 -20.19
C VAL A 319 -15.50 -6.49 -19.51
N GLY A 320 -15.08 -7.62 -20.08
CA GLY A 320 -15.35 -8.94 -19.50
C GLY A 320 -14.76 -9.09 -18.09
N GLY A 321 -13.52 -8.67 -17.91
CA GLY A 321 -12.86 -8.66 -16.61
C GLY A 321 -13.60 -7.81 -15.58
N PHE A 322 -13.99 -6.59 -15.96
CA PHE A 322 -14.76 -5.70 -15.10
C PHE A 322 -16.09 -6.32 -14.66
N ILE A 323 -16.86 -6.90 -15.59
CA ILE A 323 -18.16 -7.54 -15.29
C ILE A 323 -17.93 -8.75 -14.37
N CYS A 324 -16.98 -9.63 -14.70
CA CYS A 324 -16.69 -10.80 -13.88
C CYS A 324 -16.24 -10.41 -12.47
N GLY A 325 -15.42 -9.36 -12.35
CA GLY A 325 -14.97 -8.86 -11.05
C GLY A 325 -16.10 -8.24 -10.24
N PHE A 326 -16.98 -7.46 -10.86
CA PHE A 326 -18.17 -6.92 -10.22
C PHE A 326 -19.06 -8.05 -9.67
N LEU A 327 -19.36 -9.06 -10.48
CA LEU A 327 -20.17 -10.23 -10.07
C LEU A 327 -19.48 -11.05 -8.98
N ALA A 328 -18.17 -11.29 -9.09
CA ALA A 328 -17.39 -11.95 -8.06
C ALA A 328 -17.42 -11.15 -6.75
N GLY A 329 -17.34 -9.83 -6.83
CA GLY A 329 -17.50 -8.91 -5.71
C GLY A 329 -18.88 -9.05 -5.03
N VAL A 330 -19.95 -9.16 -5.80
CA VAL A 330 -21.30 -9.45 -5.29
C VAL A 330 -21.31 -10.76 -4.50
N VAL A 331 -20.90 -11.86 -5.13
CA VAL A 331 -20.95 -13.19 -4.55
C VAL A 331 -20.06 -13.31 -3.30
N LEU A 332 -18.81 -12.88 -3.39
CA LEU A 332 -17.82 -13.07 -2.32
C LEU A 332 -17.97 -12.05 -1.18
N SER A 333 -18.80 -11.01 -1.35
CA SER A 333 -19.09 -10.07 -0.27
C SER A 333 -20.23 -10.51 0.66
N PHE A 334 -20.93 -11.61 0.36
CA PHE A 334 -21.89 -12.19 1.29
C PHE A 334 -21.13 -12.63 2.57
N GLY A 335 -21.63 -12.21 3.74
CA GLY A 335 -21.03 -12.54 5.04
C GLY A 335 -19.89 -11.60 5.49
N ILE A 336 -19.54 -10.55 4.74
CA ILE A 336 -18.72 -9.47 5.29
C ILE A 336 -19.62 -8.69 6.25
N LYS A 337 -19.53 -8.98 7.57
CA LYS A 337 -20.06 -8.08 8.60
C LYS A 337 -19.23 -6.80 8.53
N ASN A 338 -19.90 -5.67 8.39
CA ASN A 338 -19.26 -4.36 8.47
C ASN A 338 -18.48 -4.28 9.80
N LYS A 339 -17.17 -4.48 9.75
CA LYS A 339 -16.34 -4.01 10.86
C LYS A 339 -16.35 -2.50 10.75
N ASN A 340 -16.98 -1.84 11.74
CA ASN A 340 -16.81 -0.41 12.00
C ASN A 340 -15.32 -0.12 12.27
N ASN A 341 -14.54 0.01 11.22
CA ASN A 341 -13.23 0.60 11.23
C ASN A 341 -13.35 1.92 10.48
N GLY A 342 -13.65 2.97 11.22
CA GLY A 342 -13.39 4.33 10.78
C GLY A 342 -11.90 4.41 10.39
N GLY A 343 -11.61 4.55 9.10
CA GLY A 343 -10.24 4.81 8.66
C GLY A 343 -9.81 4.13 7.37
N ILE A 344 -10.64 4.11 6.32
CA ILE A 344 -10.13 3.84 4.97
C ILE A 344 -10.73 4.88 4.04
N ILE A 345 -9.92 5.79 3.62
CA ILE A 345 -10.06 6.95 2.74
C ILE A 345 -10.06 8.27 3.54
N ASN A 346 -8.93 8.61 4.15
CA ASN A 346 -8.48 9.97 4.39
C ASN A 346 -7.00 10.00 4.02
N GLY A 347 -6.72 10.55 2.86
CA GLY A 347 -5.40 10.77 2.32
C GLY A 347 -5.53 11.36 0.93
#